data_79ca3170b085ca4b08195343b772e457
#
_entry.id   79ca3170b085ca4b08195343b772e457
#
_cell.length_a   1.000
_cell.length_b   1.000
_cell.length_c   1.000
_cell.angle_alpha   90.00
_cell.angle_beta   90.00
_cell.angle_gamma   90.00
#
_symmetry.space_group_name_H-M   'P 1'
#
loop_
_entity.id
_entity.type
_entity.pdbx_description
1 polymer ?
#
loop_
_entity_poly.entity_id
_entity_poly.type
_entity_poly.pdbx_seq_one_letter_code
_entity_poly.pdbx_strand_id
1 'polypeptide(L)'
;MLRYIYMFVLIILTSSANSDNKENIINNLKKIKNINFEFEQNINQKIEKGNCIVKYPKKIFCEYAGNNDKILVSNGSSLVIKTRVSYYRYPIEKTPLNFILDKNFLIDRIDNLEERIIDKSFINYTIKENDNEINIFFDNETFNLIGWQTKDMYQNLNITFLSSIKTNEIINDKLFRLPLNN
;
A
#
# COMPACT_ATOMS: atom_id res chain seq x y z
N MET A 1 -62.05 30.88 24.69
CA MET A 1 -61.62 29.52 24.33
C MET A 1 -60.36 29.62 23.49
N LEU A 2 -59.20 29.36 24.08
CA LEU A 2 -57.90 29.52 23.43
C LEU A 2 -57.47 28.15 22.86
N ARG A 3 -57.34 28.09 21.54
CA ARG A 3 -57.09 26.87 20.79
C ARG A 3 -55.59 26.75 20.62
N TYR A 4 -54.91 25.94 21.41
CA TYR A 4 -53.46 25.66 21.28
C TYR A 4 -53.22 24.77 20.07
N ILE A 5 -52.59 25.31 19.03
CA ILE A 5 -52.07 24.57 17.89
C ILE A 5 -50.66 24.07 18.31
N TYR A 6 -50.56 22.78 18.61
CA TYR A 6 -49.28 22.10 18.78
C TYR A 6 -48.65 21.88 17.41
N MET A 7 -47.68 22.73 17.07
CA MET A 7 -46.83 22.54 15.88
C MET A 7 -45.77 21.50 16.19
N PHE A 8 -46.00 20.26 15.76
CA PHE A 8 -45.04 19.16 15.89
C PHE A 8 -43.92 19.37 14.90
N VAL A 9 -42.78 19.97 15.33
CA VAL A 9 -41.57 20.13 14.52
C VAL A 9 -40.91 18.76 14.46
N LEU A 10 -41.10 18.04 13.36
CA LEU A 10 -40.38 16.80 13.05
C LEU A 10 -38.94 17.14 12.70
N ILE A 11 -38.03 17.08 13.69
CA ILE A 11 -36.59 17.20 13.45
C ILE A 11 -36.15 15.90 12.78
N ILE A 12 -36.07 15.91 11.45
CA ILE A 12 -35.43 14.84 10.69
C ILE A 12 -33.93 14.97 10.96
N LEU A 13 -33.43 14.16 11.89
CA LEU A 13 -31.99 13.91 12.06
C LEU A 13 -31.53 13.13 10.81
N THR A 14 -31.10 13.86 9.78
CA THR A 14 -30.32 13.27 8.70
C THR A 14 -28.97 12.88 9.30
N SER A 15 -28.86 11.66 9.80
CA SER A 15 -27.57 11.04 10.02
C SER A 15 -26.91 10.98 8.66
N SER A 16 -26.00 11.91 8.39
CA SER A 16 -25.04 11.74 7.30
C SER A 16 -24.28 10.46 7.63
N ALA A 17 -24.60 9.39 6.92
CA ALA A 17 -23.76 8.21 6.90
C ALA A 17 -22.46 8.64 6.20
N ASN A 18 -21.58 9.31 6.92
CA ASN A 18 -20.19 9.37 6.54
C ASN A 18 -19.70 7.92 6.62
N SER A 19 -19.72 7.24 5.47
CA SER A 19 -18.98 6.00 5.32
C SER A 19 -17.55 6.32 5.75
N ASP A 20 -17.12 5.76 6.86
CA ASP A 20 -15.80 6.01 7.40
C ASP A 20 -14.79 5.53 6.34
N ASN A 21 -13.97 6.45 5.81
CA ASN A 21 -12.92 6.13 4.83
C ASN A 21 -12.10 4.93 5.27
N LYS A 22 -11.83 4.86 6.55
CA LYS A 22 -11.13 3.75 7.22
C LYS A 22 -11.85 2.42 7.00
N GLU A 23 -13.16 2.36 7.22
CA GLU A 23 -13.94 1.14 7.00
C GLU A 23 -13.91 0.71 5.54
N ASN A 24 -14.03 1.65 4.61
CA ASN A 24 -13.96 1.37 3.18
C ASN A 24 -12.59 0.81 2.77
N ILE A 25 -11.50 1.42 3.25
CA ILE A 25 -10.13 0.95 3.02
C ILE A 25 -9.94 -0.47 3.58
N ILE A 26 -10.35 -0.72 4.83
CA ILE A 26 -10.24 -2.03 5.47
C ILE A 26 -11.05 -3.08 4.70
N ASN A 27 -12.28 -2.76 4.31
CA ASN A 27 -13.14 -3.66 3.55
C ASN A 27 -12.57 -3.96 2.16
N ASN A 28 -11.93 -2.97 1.52
CA ASN A 28 -11.25 -3.16 0.25
C ASN A 28 -10.00 -4.06 0.42
N LEU A 29 -9.13 -3.78 1.39
CA LEU A 29 -7.96 -4.61 1.69
C LEU A 29 -8.34 -6.07 1.98
N LYS A 30 -9.42 -6.32 2.74
CA LYS A 30 -9.90 -7.69 3.04
C LYS A 30 -10.20 -8.49 1.78
N LYS A 31 -10.75 -7.87 0.74
CA LYS A 31 -11.14 -8.51 -0.52
C LYS A 31 -9.97 -8.81 -1.44
N ILE A 32 -8.85 -8.07 -1.32
CA ILE A 32 -7.70 -8.18 -2.20
C ILE A 32 -6.84 -9.38 -1.80
N LYS A 33 -6.56 -10.28 -2.76
CA LYS A 33 -5.62 -11.40 -2.63
C LYS A 33 -4.27 -11.07 -3.26
N ASN A 34 -4.30 -10.34 -4.36
CA ASN A 34 -3.13 -9.87 -5.08
C ASN A 34 -3.43 -8.56 -5.81
N ILE A 35 -2.36 -7.81 -6.11
CA ILE A 35 -2.40 -6.60 -6.93
C ILE A 35 -1.30 -6.68 -7.99
N ASN A 36 -1.63 -6.24 -9.20
CA ASN A 36 -0.72 -6.01 -10.31
C ASN A 36 -0.77 -4.52 -10.65
N PHE A 37 0.39 -3.86 -10.80
CA PHE A 37 0.45 -2.42 -10.99
C PHE A 37 1.74 -1.98 -11.67
N GLU A 38 1.68 -0.83 -12.32
CA GLU A 38 2.84 -0.06 -12.72
C GLU A 38 3.27 0.82 -11.53
N PHE A 39 4.59 1.03 -11.38
CA PHE A 39 5.09 1.91 -10.34
C PHE A 39 6.04 2.97 -10.88
N GLU A 40 6.03 4.11 -10.18
CA GLU A 40 7.08 5.11 -10.24
C GLU A 40 7.65 5.29 -8.83
N GLN A 41 8.95 5.11 -8.69
CA GLN A 41 9.67 5.18 -7.42
C GLN A 41 10.73 6.28 -7.49
N ASN A 42 10.73 7.16 -6.48
CA ASN A 42 11.75 8.20 -6.33
C ASN A 42 12.61 7.89 -5.10
N ILE A 43 13.89 7.68 -5.32
CA ILE A 43 14.90 7.49 -4.28
C ILE A 43 15.99 8.54 -4.49
N ASN A 44 16.12 9.51 -3.57
CA ASN A 44 17.15 10.54 -3.68
C ASN A 44 17.15 11.25 -5.05
N GLN A 45 16.00 11.65 -5.57
CA GLN A 45 15.80 12.29 -6.87
C GLN A 45 16.06 11.37 -8.09
N LYS A 46 16.45 10.11 -7.86
CA LYS A 46 16.52 9.12 -8.92
C LYS A 46 15.15 8.46 -9.10
N ILE A 47 14.60 8.60 -10.29
CA ILE A 47 13.31 8.01 -10.64
C ILE A 47 13.55 6.65 -11.29
N GLU A 48 12.90 5.62 -10.77
CA GLU A 48 12.82 4.28 -11.33
C GLU A 48 11.36 3.92 -11.59
N LYS A 49 11.09 3.21 -12.68
CA LYS A 49 9.75 2.77 -13.08
C LYS A 49 9.77 1.28 -13.37
N GLY A 50 8.59 0.66 -13.36
CA GLY A 50 8.46 -0.74 -13.71
C GLY A 50 7.08 -1.28 -13.42
N ASN A 51 6.99 -2.61 -13.38
CA ASN A 51 5.76 -3.33 -13.08
C ASN A 51 5.98 -4.22 -11.88
N CYS A 52 4.99 -4.31 -11.00
CA CYS A 52 5.04 -5.19 -9.85
C CYS A 52 3.77 -6.03 -9.75
N ILE A 53 3.96 -7.24 -9.23
CA ILE A 53 2.88 -8.12 -8.79
C ILE A 53 3.10 -8.42 -7.31
N VAL A 54 2.12 -8.08 -6.49
CA VAL A 54 2.08 -8.45 -5.07
C VAL A 54 1.06 -9.54 -4.86
N LYS A 55 1.43 -10.60 -4.15
CA LYS A 55 0.52 -11.63 -3.64
C LYS A 55 0.64 -11.68 -2.12
N TYR A 56 -0.42 -11.31 -1.44
CA TYR A 56 -0.45 -11.32 0.00
C TYR A 56 -0.45 -12.74 0.58
N PRO A 57 0.23 -12.99 1.74
CA PRO A 57 1.13 -12.06 2.39
C PRO A 57 2.57 -12.10 1.83
N LYS A 58 3.25 -10.97 1.84
CA LYS A 58 4.71 -10.78 1.74
C LYS A 58 5.40 -11.27 0.47
N LYS A 59 4.66 -11.66 -0.57
CA LYS A 59 5.23 -12.02 -1.87
C LYS A 59 5.14 -10.84 -2.82
N ILE A 60 6.25 -10.53 -3.50
CA ILE A 60 6.31 -9.50 -4.53
C ILE A 60 7.28 -9.93 -5.64
N PHE A 61 6.95 -9.56 -6.85
CA PHE A 61 7.82 -9.64 -8.01
C PHE A 61 7.73 -8.33 -8.76
N CYS A 62 8.87 -7.65 -8.95
CA CYS A 62 8.96 -6.41 -9.72
C CYS A 62 10.02 -6.53 -10.80
N GLU A 63 9.69 -6.02 -11.98
CA GLU A 63 10.62 -5.78 -13.08
C GLU A 63 10.77 -4.27 -13.27
N TYR A 64 12.01 -3.80 -13.25
CA TYR A 64 12.31 -2.38 -13.41
C TYR A 64 12.58 -2.07 -14.90
N ALA A 65 11.99 -0.99 -15.38
CA ALA A 65 12.28 -0.49 -16.73
C ALA A 65 13.74 0.01 -16.81
N GLY A 66 14.44 -0.35 -17.89
CA GLY A 66 15.82 0.09 -18.14
C GLY A 66 16.75 -1.07 -18.48
N ASN A 67 18.03 -0.72 -18.74
CA ASN A 67 19.01 -1.64 -19.32
C ASN A 67 19.71 -2.58 -18.33
N ASN A 68 19.37 -2.53 -17.03
CA ASN A 68 20.13 -3.27 -16.01
C ASN A 68 19.49 -4.60 -15.60
N ASP A 69 18.40 -5.05 -16.25
CA ASP A 69 17.66 -6.26 -15.94
C ASP A 69 17.37 -6.38 -14.41
N LYS A 70 17.08 -5.22 -13.79
CA LYS A 70 16.84 -5.15 -12.35
C LYS A 70 15.49 -5.77 -12.03
N ILE A 71 15.50 -6.76 -11.13
CA ILE A 71 14.32 -7.36 -10.54
C ILE A 71 14.38 -7.29 -9.02
N LEU A 72 13.18 -7.23 -8.41
CA LEU A 72 13.00 -7.37 -6.97
C LEU A 72 12.02 -8.52 -6.75
N VAL A 73 12.41 -9.50 -5.95
CA VAL A 73 11.59 -10.69 -5.69
C VAL A 73 11.55 -11.00 -4.20
N SER A 74 10.35 -11.20 -3.67
CA SER A 74 10.17 -11.81 -2.35
C SER A 74 9.33 -13.07 -2.41
N ASN A 75 9.78 -14.11 -1.72
CA ASN A 75 9.02 -15.35 -1.55
C ASN A 75 8.21 -15.40 -0.23
N GLY A 76 8.20 -14.29 0.51
CA GLY A 76 7.56 -14.17 1.83
C GLY A 76 8.53 -14.26 3.02
N SER A 77 9.74 -14.78 2.82
CA SER A 77 10.77 -14.90 3.88
C SER A 77 12.03 -14.11 3.55
N SER A 78 12.43 -14.11 2.28
CA SER A 78 13.61 -13.39 1.80
C SER A 78 13.21 -12.46 0.67
N LEU A 79 13.88 -11.31 0.61
CA LEU A 79 13.83 -10.32 -0.46
C LEU A 79 15.15 -10.38 -1.22
N VAL A 80 15.08 -10.49 -2.54
CA VAL A 80 16.24 -10.45 -3.43
C VAL A 80 16.08 -9.25 -4.38
N ILE A 81 17.17 -8.49 -4.52
CA ILE A 81 17.35 -7.49 -5.56
C ILE A 81 18.49 -7.99 -6.44
N LYS A 82 18.20 -8.25 -7.71
CA LYS A 82 19.16 -8.74 -8.69
C LYS A 82 19.21 -7.78 -9.88
N THR A 83 20.42 -7.52 -10.35
CA THR A 83 20.69 -6.85 -11.63
C THR A 83 21.58 -7.77 -12.47
N ARG A 84 22.00 -7.33 -13.64
CA ARG A 84 22.97 -8.04 -14.46
C ARG A 84 24.32 -8.28 -13.74
N VAL A 85 24.72 -7.36 -12.83
CA VAL A 85 26.05 -7.35 -12.20
C VAL A 85 26.02 -7.43 -10.69
N SER A 86 24.86 -7.47 -10.05
CA SER A 86 24.75 -7.48 -8.60
C SER A 86 23.62 -8.37 -8.11
N TYR A 87 23.81 -8.93 -6.92
CA TYR A 87 22.83 -9.76 -6.23
C TYR A 87 22.84 -9.44 -4.73
N TYR A 88 21.70 -9.01 -4.21
CA TYR A 88 21.53 -8.71 -2.79
C TYR A 88 20.36 -9.52 -2.25
N ARG A 89 20.56 -10.14 -1.09
CA ARG A 89 19.51 -10.90 -0.41
C ARG A 89 19.38 -10.44 1.04
N TYR A 90 18.15 -10.16 1.43
CA TYR A 90 17.80 -9.71 2.79
C TYR A 90 16.67 -10.57 3.37
N PRO A 91 16.65 -10.83 4.69
CA PRO A 91 15.44 -11.26 5.37
C PRO A 91 14.37 -10.18 5.20
N ILE A 92 13.15 -10.54 4.76
CA ILE A 92 12.11 -9.55 4.48
C ILE A 92 11.72 -8.78 5.75
N GLU A 93 11.78 -9.43 6.91
CA GLU A 93 11.49 -8.86 8.22
C GLU A 93 12.38 -7.67 8.60
N LYS A 94 13.55 -7.54 7.96
CA LYS A 94 14.47 -6.41 8.14
C LYS A 94 14.23 -5.27 7.15
N THR A 95 13.16 -5.32 6.40
CA THR A 95 12.83 -4.32 5.38
C THR A 95 11.45 -3.71 5.64
N PRO A 96 11.20 -2.45 5.26
CA PRO A 96 9.85 -1.85 5.36
C PRO A 96 8.78 -2.62 4.57
N LEU A 97 9.17 -3.36 3.53
CA LEU A 97 8.25 -4.20 2.75
C LEU A 97 7.60 -5.30 3.58
N ASN A 98 8.23 -5.74 4.69
CA ASN A 98 7.61 -6.67 5.63
C ASN A 98 6.24 -6.21 6.12
N PHE A 99 6.09 -4.92 6.34
CA PHE A 99 4.86 -4.30 6.85
C PHE A 99 3.89 -3.96 5.71
N ILE A 100 4.39 -3.40 4.60
CA ILE A 100 3.59 -2.98 3.45
C ILE A 100 2.94 -4.17 2.75
N LEU A 101 3.66 -5.30 2.66
CA LEU A 101 3.19 -6.52 2.01
C LEU A 101 2.42 -7.47 2.94
N ASP A 102 2.12 -7.05 4.16
CA ASP A 102 1.27 -7.78 5.09
C ASP A 102 -0.06 -7.04 5.31
N LYS A 103 -1.08 -7.42 4.54
CA LYS A 103 -2.36 -6.72 4.60
C LYS A 103 -3.06 -6.86 5.96
N ASN A 104 -2.84 -7.97 6.69
CA ASN A 104 -3.44 -8.14 8.02
C ASN A 104 -2.81 -7.16 9.01
N PHE A 105 -1.50 -6.98 8.93
CA PHE A 105 -0.79 -5.94 9.69
C PHE A 105 -1.31 -4.55 9.32
N LEU A 106 -1.49 -4.24 8.03
CA LEU A 106 -2.02 -2.95 7.59
C LEU A 106 -3.43 -2.70 8.13
N ILE A 107 -4.31 -3.69 8.05
CA ILE A 107 -5.69 -3.59 8.56
C ILE A 107 -5.68 -3.30 10.07
N ASP A 108 -4.90 -4.06 10.85
CA ASP A 108 -4.78 -3.88 12.29
C ASP A 108 -4.27 -2.47 12.65
N ARG A 109 -3.27 -1.98 11.93
CA ARG A 109 -2.72 -0.65 12.18
C ARG A 109 -3.67 0.47 11.76
N ILE A 110 -4.27 0.40 10.58
CA ILE A 110 -5.20 1.40 10.07
C ILE A 110 -6.41 1.54 11.00
N ASP A 111 -6.90 0.44 11.56
CA ASP A 111 -8.03 0.47 12.48
C ASP A 111 -7.78 1.36 13.71
N ASN A 112 -6.53 1.43 14.16
CA ASN A 112 -6.11 2.15 15.35
C ASN A 112 -5.42 3.51 15.07
N LEU A 113 -5.27 3.92 13.81
CA LEU A 113 -4.62 5.17 13.43
C LEU A 113 -5.63 6.24 13.00
N GLU A 114 -5.21 7.50 13.13
CA GLU A 114 -5.93 8.62 12.55
C GLU A 114 -5.54 8.81 11.08
N GLU A 115 -6.54 9.07 10.25
CA GLU A 115 -6.34 9.41 8.85
C GLU A 115 -5.94 10.87 8.69
N ARG A 116 -5.15 11.14 7.66
CA ARG A 116 -4.86 12.49 7.20
C ARG A 116 -5.16 12.60 5.70
N ILE A 117 -6.12 13.45 5.35
CA ILE A 117 -6.45 13.72 3.96
C ILE A 117 -5.49 14.77 3.41
N ILE A 118 -4.83 14.47 2.30
CA ILE A 118 -3.87 15.34 1.63
C ILE A 118 -4.45 15.79 0.29
N ASP A 119 -4.51 17.12 0.11
CA ASP A 119 -4.99 17.80 -1.10
C ASP A 119 -6.34 17.31 -1.64
N LYS A 120 -7.18 16.76 -0.76
CA LYS A 120 -8.46 16.10 -1.09
C LYS A 120 -8.32 14.94 -2.09
N SER A 121 -7.11 14.49 -2.38
CA SER A 121 -6.82 13.49 -3.41
C SER A 121 -6.53 12.13 -2.83
N PHE A 122 -5.89 12.05 -1.67
CA PHE A 122 -5.57 10.77 -1.05
C PHE A 122 -5.57 10.82 0.48
N ILE A 123 -5.76 9.64 1.07
CA ILE A 123 -5.79 9.39 2.50
C ILE A 123 -4.45 8.80 2.90
N ASN A 124 -3.80 9.41 3.90
CA ASN A 124 -2.52 8.97 4.42
C ASN A 124 -2.69 8.39 5.83
N TYR A 125 -2.03 7.25 6.07
CA TYR A 125 -1.77 6.71 7.41
C TYR A 125 -0.27 6.64 7.65
N THR A 126 0.17 7.12 8.82
CA THR A 126 1.57 7.03 9.24
C THR A 126 1.73 5.92 10.27
N ILE A 127 2.44 4.87 9.90
CA ILE A 127 2.76 3.72 10.75
C ILE A 127 4.17 3.88 11.28
N LYS A 128 4.35 3.78 12.59
CA LYS A 128 5.68 3.74 13.23
C LYS A 128 5.87 2.36 13.84
N GLU A 129 6.86 1.63 13.36
CA GLU A 129 7.13 0.26 13.79
C GLU A 129 8.63 -0.07 13.70
N ASN A 130 9.24 -0.52 14.81
CA ASN A 130 10.64 -0.95 14.85
C ASN A 130 11.61 0.04 14.16
N ASP A 131 11.61 1.31 14.57
CA ASP A 131 12.40 2.40 13.99
C ASP A 131 12.08 2.75 12.52
N ASN A 132 11.10 2.09 11.92
CA ASN A 132 10.59 2.46 10.61
C ASN A 132 9.42 3.44 10.74
N GLU A 133 9.43 4.45 9.89
CA GLU A 133 8.26 5.29 9.64
C GLU A 133 7.79 5.04 8.21
N ILE A 134 6.54 4.59 8.09
CA ILE A 134 5.93 4.18 6.83
C ILE A 134 4.68 5.02 6.64
N ASN A 135 4.65 5.83 5.60
CA ASN A 135 3.43 6.50 5.17
C ASN A 135 2.78 5.67 4.06
N ILE A 136 1.49 5.38 4.20
CA ILE A 136 0.72 4.60 3.24
C ILE A 136 -0.38 5.49 2.67
N PHE A 137 -0.52 5.48 1.36
CA PHE A 137 -1.45 6.33 0.62
C PHE A 137 -2.56 5.50 -0.02
N PHE A 138 -3.80 5.92 0.23
CA PHE A 138 -4.98 5.35 -0.40
C PHE A 138 -5.69 6.44 -1.20
N ASP A 139 -6.23 6.07 -2.33
CA ASP A 139 -7.08 6.94 -3.14
C ASP A 139 -8.37 7.27 -2.39
N ASN A 140 -8.78 8.54 -2.40
CA ASN A 140 -9.94 9.02 -1.64
C ASN A 140 -11.29 8.63 -2.23
N GLU A 141 -11.34 8.16 -3.47
CA GLU A 141 -12.57 7.75 -4.15
C GLU A 141 -12.70 6.23 -4.22
N THR A 142 -11.63 5.56 -4.62
CA THR A 142 -11.62 4.10 -4.84
C THR A 142 -11.15 3.31 -3.62
N PHE A 143 -10.51 3.97 -2.64
CA PHE A 143 -9.91 3.38 -1.44
C PHE A 143 -8.85 2.31 -1.74
N ASN A 144 -8.29 2.33 -2.94
CA ASN A 144 -7.19 1.47 -3.32
C ASN A 144 -5.87 2.00 -2.76
N LEU A 145 -4.95 1.08 -2.45
CA LEU A 145 -3.56 1.44 -2.16
C LEU A 145 -2.93 2.04 -3.42
N ILE A 146 -2.48 3.30 -3.33
CA ILE A 146 -1.87 4.04 -4.45
C ILE A 146 -0.42 4.41 -4.20
N GLY A 147 0.16 4.03 -3.07
CA GLY A 147 1.56 4.27 -2.83
C GLY A 147 1.97 4.15 -1.37
N TRP A 148 3.26 4.31 -1.19
CA TRP A 148 3.87 4.37 0.14
C TRP A 148 5.15 5.19 0.11
N GLN A 149 5.53 5.67 1.29
CA GLN A 149 6.80 6.32 1.54
C GLN A 149 7.50 5.64 2.71
N THR A 150 8.78 5.37 2.56
CA THR A 150 9.64 4.78 3.58
C THR A 150 10.99 5.46 3.59
N LYS A 151 11.83 5.11 4.55
CA LYS A 151 13.26 5.41 4.51
C LYS A 151 14.05 4.13 4.30
N ASP A 152 15.11 4.17 3.53
CA ASP A 152 16.04 3.07 3.40
C ASP A 152 17.02 3.03 4.60
N MET A 153 17.93 2.05 4.62
CA MET A 153 18.93 1.90 5.69
C MET A 153 19.90 3.08 5.80
N TYR A 154 20.00 3.92 4.77
CA TYR A 154 20.81 5.13 4.74
C TYR A 154 20.00 6.39 5.04
N GLN A 155 18.75 6.24 5.50
CA GLN A 155 17.80 7.32 5.77
C GLN A 155 17.38 8.11 4.51
N ASN A 156 17.64 7.58 3.32
CA ASN A 156 17.14 8.18 2.08
C ASN A 156 15.63 7.97 1.98
N LEU A 157 14.94 9.03 1.61
CA LEU A 157 13.51 8.97 1.37
C LEU A 157 13.24 8.19 0.09
N ASN A 158 12.34 7.23 0.19
CA ASN A 158 11.88 6.40 -0.91
C ASN A 158 10.36 6.52 -1.00
N ILE A 159 9.88 7.11 -2.08
CA ILE A 159 8.45 7.28 -2.36
C ILE A 159 8.11 6.44 -3.57
N THR A 160 7.09 5.60 -3.45
CA THR A 160 6.59 4.75 -4.54
C THR A 160 5.12 5.06 -4.78
N PHE A 161 4.76 5.42 -5.99
CA PHE A 161 3.38 5.57 -6.45
C PHE A 161 3.01 4.44 -7.40
N LEU A 162 1.75 4.01 -7.31
CA LEU A 162 1.17 2.93 -8.08
C LEU A 162 0.16 3.49 -9.08
N SER A 163 0.16 2.93 -10.28
CA SER A 163 -0.80 3.22 -11.33
C SER A 163 -1.25 1.94 -12.03
N SER A 164 -2.26 2.02 -12.89
CA SER A 164 -2.78 0.87 -13.65
C SER A 164 -3.12 -0.35 -12.78
N ILE A 165 -3.65 -0.11 -11.57
CA ILE A 165 -3.85 -1.14 -10.54
C ILE A 165 -4.94 -2.12 -10.97
N LYS A 166 -4.61 -3.42 -10.95
CA LYS A 166 -5.54 -4.54 -11.14
C LYS A 166 -5.47 -5.47 -9.93
N THR A 167 -6.61 -5.97 -9.49
CA THR A 167 -6.71 -6.82 -8.30
C THR A 167 -7.23 -8.20 -8.63
N ASN A 168 -6.82 -9.20 -7.85
CA ASN A 168 -7.36 -10.56 -7.89
C ASN A 168 -7.23 -11.26 -9.25
N GLU A 169 -6.18 -10.94 -10.01
CA GLU A 169 -5.85 -11.62 -11.26
C GLU A 169 -5.30 -13.04 -11.00
N ILE A 170 -5.34 -13.89 -12.02
CA ILE A 170 -4.72 -15.22 -11.97
C ILE A 170 -3.21 -15.05 -12.07
N ILE A 171 -2.48 -15.47 -11.05
CA ILE A 171 -1.03 -15.27 -10.95
C ILE A 171 -0.31 -16.61 -10.93
N ASN A 172 0.79 -16.71 -11.68
CA ASN A 172 1.70 -17.84 -11.63
C ASN A 172 2.64 -17.72 -10.40
N ASP A 173 2.50 -18.59 -9.43
CA ASP A 173 3.31 -18.60 -8.20
C ASP A 173 4.81 -18.81 -8.44
N LYS A 174 5.22 -19.27 -9.62
CA LYS A 174 6.64 -19.40 -9.99
C LYS A 174 7.36 -18.06 -10.05
N LEU A 175 6.63 -16.95 -10.26
CA LEU A 175 7.19 -15.58 -10.27
C LEU A 175 7.87 -15.21 -8.94
N PHE A 176 7.40 -15.76 -7.84
CA PHE A 176 7.94 -15.47 -6.50
C PHE A 176 9.08 -16.41 -6.09
N ARG A 177 9.62 -17.20 -6.99
CA ARG A 177 10.84 -17.99 -6.74
C ARG A 177 12.04 -17.06 -6.76
N LEU A 178 12.87 -17.18 -5.73
CA LEU A 178 14.09 -16.37 -5.66
C LEU A 178 15.02 -16.74 -6.82
N PRO A 179 15.57 -15.75 -7.53
CA PRO A 179 16.55 -15.99 -8.58
C PRO A 179 17.85 -16.54 -7.98
N LEU A 180 18.58 -17.31 -8.75
CA LEU A 180 19.91 -17.80 -8.36
C LEU A 180 20.94 -16.66 -8.44
N ASN A 181 21.94 -16.75 -7.57
CA ASN A 181 23.14 -15.91 -7.64
C ASN A 181 24.12 -16.59 -8.62
N ASN A 182 23.99 -16.25 -9.89
CA ASN A 182 24.89 -16.76 -10.94
C ASN A 182 26.01 -15.78 -11.17
#